data_d1d6d4c52cf9cbb4f3a52c7da56579ba
#
_entry.id   d1d6d4c52cf9cbb4f3a52c7da56579ba
#
_cell.length_a   1.000
_cell.length_b   1.000
_cell.length_c   1.000
_cell.angle_alpha   90.00
_cell.angle_beta   90.00
_cell.angle_gamma   90.00
#
_symmetry.space_group_name_H-M   'P 1'
#
loop_
_entity.id
_entity.type
_entity.pdbx_description
1 polymer ?
#
loop_
_entity_poly.entity_id
_entity_poly.type
_entity_poly.pdbx_seq_one_letter_code
_entity_poly.pdbx_strand_id
1 'polypeptide(L)'
;LTKMKKLKYILALCLLVFMASCAFKGYKFNGASIDYSKTKTIQIAEFPVRSSYVWGPMGPLFNNRLKDQFADHTKLIQVKRNGDLKLEGEITQYTQRNKSVTSDGRSAQTELAMTVNVRFTNTKNHAEDFEKQFTSTASYETTKSLNAVQEELVTQMTKDLVDQIFNATVANW
;
A
#
# COMPACT_ATOMS: atom_id res chain seq x y z
N LEU A 1 -39.64 24.81 -47.28
CA LEU A 1 -39.62 25.14 -45.82
C LEU A 1 -39.85 23.92 -44.91
N THR A 2 -40.59 22.90 -45.30
CA THR A 2 -40.92 21.70 -44.49
C THR A 2 -39.74 20.72 -44.31
N LYS A 3 -38.87 20.58 -45.33
CA LYS A 3 -37.70 19.68 -45.25
C LYS A 3 -36.65 20.14 -44.22
N MET A 4 -36.42 21.47 -44.14
CA MET A 4 -35.48 22.03 -43.19
C MET A 4 -35.97 21.96 -41.75
N LYS A 5 -37.27 22.05 -41.49
CA LYS A 5 -37.84 21.83 -40.15
C LYS A 5 -37.68 20.38 -39.69
N LYS A 6 -37.96 19.40 -40.57
CA LYS A 6 -37.76 17.95 -40.27
C LYS A 6 -36.30 17.63 -40.00
N LEU A 7 -35.33 18.26 -40.73
CA LEU A 7 -33.92 18.03 -40.50
C LEU A 7 -33.47 18.55 -39.12
N LYS A 8 -34.01 19.70 -38.68
CA LYS A 8 -33.73 20.26 -37.33
C LYS A 8 -34.24 19.35 -36.20
N TYR A 9 -35.43 18.74 -36.36
CA TYR A 9 -35.96 17.83 -35.39
C TYR A 9 -35.18 16.52 -35.34
N ILE A 10 -34.69 16.01 -36.47
CA ILE A 10 -33.84 14.82 -36.51
C ILE A 10 -32.51 15.09 -35.84
N LEU A 11 -31.90 16.26 -36.08
CA LEU A 11 -30.65 16.68 -35.47
C LEU A 11 -30.80 16.83 -33.94
N ALA A 12 -31.92 17.44 -33.50
CA ALA A 12 -32.22 17.59 -32.07
C ALA A 12 -32.49 16.23 -31.40
N LEU A 13 -33.14 15.28 -32.09
CA LEU A 13 -33.37 13.94 -31.58
C LEU A 13 -32.07 13.14 -31.46
N CYS A 14 -31.16 13.23 -32.43
CA CYS A 14 -29.83 12.62 -32.36
C CYS A 14 -29.00 13.22 -31.22
N LEU A 15 -29.09 14.55 -31.00
CA LEU A 15 -28.38 15.18 -29.89
C LEU A 15 -28.89 14.70 -28.52
N LEU A 16 -30.21 14.51 -28.39
CA LEU A 16 -30.83 13.96 -27.17
C LEU A 16 -30.43 12.50 -26.91
N VAL A 17 -30.30 11.68 -27.97
CA VAL A 17 -29.85 10.28 -27.85
C VAL A 17 -28.37 10.21 -27.47
N PHE A 18 -27.56 11.14 -27.96
CA PHE A 18 -26.11 11.23 -27.56
C PHE A 18 -25.93 11.63 -26.08
N MET A 19 -26.82 12.47 -25.55
CA MET A 19 -26.78 12.84 -24.13
C MET A 19 -27.25 11.72 -23.19
N ALA A 20 -28.10 10.81 -23.67
CA ALA A 20 -28.61 9.67 -22.91
C ALA A 20 -27.61 8.50 -22.84
N SER A 21 -26.59 8.43 -23.70
CA SER A 21 -25.58 7.35 -23.69
C SER A 21 -24.46 7.56 -22.71
N CYS A 22 -24.39 8.69 -21.99
CA CYS A 22 -23.61 8.83 -20.76
C CYS A 22 -24.38 8.28 -19.56
N ALA A 23 -24.90 7.05 -19.68
CA ALA A 23 -25.17 6.24 -18.51
C ALA A 23 -23.79 5.94 -17.87
N PHE A 24 -23.37 6.81 -16.99
CA PHE A 24 -22.31 6.53 -16.04
C PHE A 24 -22.61 5.18 -15.41
N LYS A 25 -21.97 4.13 -15.91
CA LYS A 25 -21.69 2.96 -15.08
C LYS A 25 -20.92 3.57 -13.90
N GLY A 26 -21.61 3.73 -12.78
CA GLY A 26 -21.01 4.26 -11.58
C GLY A 26 -19.70 3.51 -11.40
N TYR A 27 -18.60 4.24 -11.44
CA TYR A 27 -17.34 3.76 -10.96
C TYR A 27 -17.64 3.36 -9.52
N LYS A 28 -17.87 2.06 -9.30
CA LYS A 28 -17.80 1.50 -7.96
C LYS A 28 -16.35 1.66 -7.57
N PHE A 29 -16.03 2.76 -6.91
CA PHE A 29 -14.92 2.75 -5.98
C PHE A 29 -15.26 1.59 -5.04
N ASN A 30 -14.64 0.45 -5.26
CA ASN A 30 -14.49 -0.57 -4.25
C ASN A 30 -13.48 0.00 -3.22
N GLY A 31 -13.87 1.10 -2.59
CA GLY A 31 -13.32 1.46 -1.31
C GLY A 31 -13.81 0.37 -0.37
N ALA A 32 -13.02 -0.64 -0.14
CA ALA A 32 -13.27 -1.62 0.88
C ALA A 32 -13.05 -0.94 2.23
N SER A 33 -13.97 -0.06 2.58
CA SER A 33 -14.19 0.33 3.97
C SER A 33 -14.58 -0.96 4.68
N ILE A 34 -13.80 -1.33 5.69
CA ILE A 34 -14.10 -2.52 6.50
C ILE A 34 -15.56 -2.47 6.93
N ASP A 35 -16.31 -3.50 6.58
CA ASP A 35 -17.66 -3.68 7.14
C ASP A 35 -17.52 -4.15 8.60
N TYR A 36 -17.44 -3.21 9.53
CA TYR A 36 -17.31 -3.50 10.96
C TYR A 36 -18.51 -4.26 11.56
N SER A 37 -19.62 -4.41 10.83
CA SER A 37 -20.73 -5.29 11.24
C SER A 37 -20.36 -6.76 11.12
N LYS A 38 -19.51 -7.11 10.14
CA LYS A 38 -19.09 -8.48 9.82
C LYS A 38 -17.66 -8.80 10.24
N THR A 39 -16.76 -7.79 10.21
CA THR A 39 -15.34 -7.92 10.45
C THR A 39 -14.95 -7.11 11.68
N LYS A 40 -14.64 -7.78 12.77
CA LYS A 40 -14.39 -7.16 14.06
C LYS A 40 -12.96 -7.36 14.57
N THR A 41 -12.28 -8.39 14.08
CA THR A 41 -11.00 -8.81 14.61
C THR A 41 -9.94 -8.91 13.52
N ILE A 42 -8.69 -8.63 13.92
CA ILE A 42 -7.52 -8.83 13.07
C ILE A 42 -6.45 -9.62 13.81
N GLN A 43 -5.88 -10.59 13.13
CA GLN A 43 -4.70 -11.33 13.57
C GLN A 43 -3.51 -10.82 12.77
N ILE A 44 -2.53 -10.21 13.43
CA ILE A 44 -1.26 -9.78 12.83
C ILE A 44 -0.18 -10.73 13.35
N ALA A 45 0.39 -11.53 12.45
CA ALA A 45 1.51 -12.40 12.78
C ALA A 45 2.80 -11.58 12.95
N GLU A 46 3.80 -12.16 13.63
CA GLU A 46 5.14 -11.59 13.62
C GLU A 46 5.77 -11.78 12.23
N PHE A 47 6.34 -10.69 11.68
CA PHE A 47 7.07 -10.67 10.43
C PHE A 47 8.55 -10.92 10.70
N PRO A 48 9.05 -12.14 10.46
CA PRO A 48 10.47 -12.45 10.65
C PRO A 48 11.32 -11.74 9.59
N VAL A 49 12.55 -11.42 9.95
CA VAL A 49 13.56 -10.91 9.02
C VAL A 49 14.28 -12.09 8.37
N ARG A 50 14.15 -12.22 7.05
CA ARG A 50 14.76 -13.27 6.21
C ARG A 50 15.82 -12.74 5.25
N SER A 51 16.14 -11.46 5.33
CA SER A 51 17.19 -10.86 4.49
C SER A 51 18.59 -11.37 4.90
N SER A 52 19.51 -11.38 3.93
CA SER A 52 20.90 -11.80 4.17
C SER A 52 21.66 -10.88 5.14
N TYR A 53 21.32 -9.59 5.14
CA TYR A 53 21.81 -8.62 6.12
C TYR A 53 20.69 -8.26 7.09
N VAL A 54 20.98 -8.25 8.37
CA VAL A 54 20.00 -7.97 9.43
C VAL A 54 20.53 -6.89 10.36
N TRP A 55 19.77 -5.81 10.47
CA TRP A 55 19.94 -4.87 11.55
C TRP A 55 19.02 -5.28 12.72
N GLY A 56 19.58 -5.62 13.86
CA GLY A 56 18.85 -6.25 14.99
C GLY A 56 17.51 -5.59 15.36
N PRO A 57 17.45 -4.24 15.49
CA PRO A 57 16.19 -3.55 15.86
C PRO A 57 15.11 -3.56 14.78
N MET A 58 15.41 -3.89 13.51
CA MET A 58 14.48 -3.76 12.38
C MET A 58 13.20 -4.58 12.55
N GLY A 59 13.31 -5.84 12.96
CA GLY A 59 12.16 -6.71 13.17
C GLY A 59 11.18 -6.19 14.22
N PRO A 60 11.63 -5.94 15.45
CA PRO A 60 10.78 -5.33 16.48
C PRO A 60 10.18 -3.99 16.08
N LEU A 61 10.97 -3.10 15.45
CA LEU A 61 10.53 -1.80 14.99
C LEU A 61 9.38 -1.93 13.98
N PHE A 62 9.54 -2.79 12.98
CA PHE A 62 8.51 -3.03 11.96
C PHE A 62 7.24 -3.62 12.57
N ASN A 63 7.37 -4.68 13.36
CA ASN A 63 6.23 -5.38 13.93
C ASN A 63 5.42 -4.51 14.90
N ASN A 64 6.09 -3.72 15.74
CA ASN A 64 5.41 -2.80 16.64
C ASN A 64 4.68 -1.72 15.83
N ARG A 65 5.36 -1.07 14.87
CA ARG A 65 4.75 -0.03 14.05
C ARG A 65 3.53 -0.53 13.27
N LEU A 66 3.61 -1.76 12.74
CA LEU A 66 2.49 -2.38 12.02
C LEU A 66 1.27 -2.59 12.94
N LYS A 67 1.49 -3.14 14.13
CA LYS A 67 0.42 -3.35 15.13
C LYS A 67 -0.18 -2.03 15.60
N ASP A 68 0.63 -1.03 15.89
CA ASP A 68 0.19 0.30 16.30
C ASP A 68 -0.66 0.96 15.21
N GLN A 69 -0.23 0.88 13.95
CA GLN A 69 -0.98 1.45 12.83
C GLN A 69 -2.43 0.92 12.76
N PHE A 70 -2.62 -0.39 12.93
CA PHE A 70 -3.95 -0.98 12.93
C PHE A 70 -4.74 -0.67 14.21
N ALA A 71 -4.08 -0.59 15.37
CA ALA A 71 -4.73 -0.23 16.63
C ALA A 71 -5.25 1.21 16.63
N ASP A 72 -4.43 2.13 16.13
CA ASP A 72 -4.74 3.56 16.19
C ASP A 72 -5.72 4.02 15.09
N HIS A 73 -5.72 3.35 13.93
CA HIS A 73 -6.47 3.79 12.75
C HIS A 73 -7.65 2.90 12.38
N THR A 74 -7.95 1.86 13.16
CA THR A 74 -9.13 1.00 12.94
C THR A 74 -9.88 0.72 14.23
N LYS A 75 -11.11 0.21 14.10
CA LYS A 75 -11.89 -0.31 15.24
C LYS A 75 -11.71 -1.83 15.41
N LEU A 76 -10.73 -2.42 14.72
CA LEU A 76 -10.46 -3.86 14.79
C LEU A 76 -9.80 -4.22 16.11
N ILE A 77 -10.29 -5.28 16.73
CA ILE A 77 -9.68 -5.84 17.92
C ILE A 77 -8.55 -6.80 17.49
N GLN A 78 -7.32 -6.52 17.91
CA GLN A 78 -6.21 -7.41 17.63
C GLN A 78 -6.30 -8.68 18.46
N VAL A 79 -6.22 -9.83 17.80
CA VAL A 79 -6.30 -11.16 18.42
C VAL A 79 -5.09 -12.01 18.03
N LYS A 80 -4.72 -12.94 18.92
CA LYS A 80 -3.58 -13.85 18.67
C LYS A 80 -3.90 -14.97 17.67
N ARG A 81 -5.17 -15.37 17.56
CA ARG A 81 -5.63 -16.49 16.71
C ARG A 81 -7.07 -16.23 16.23
N ASN A 82 -7.40 -16.84 15.10
CA ASN A 82 -8.77 -16.84 14.54
C ASN A 82 -9.36 -15.45 14.31
N GLY A 83 -8.51 -14.49 13.86
CA GLY A 83 -8.99 -13.19 13.42
C GLY A 83 -9.86 -13.30 12.16
N ASP A 84 -10.85 -12.39 12.02
CA ASP A 84 -11.64 -12.26 10.80
C ASP A 84 -10.74 -11.82 9.62
N LEU A 85 -9.81 -10.91 9.88
CA LEU A 85 -8.71 -10.58 9.01
C LEU A 85 -7.42 -11.22 9.53
N LYS A 86 -6.57 -11.67 8.60
CA LYS A 86 -5.25 -12.21 8.91
C LYS A 86 -4.21 -11.49 8.07
N LEU A 87 -3.16 -11.04 8.73
CA LEU A 87 -2.02 -10.37 8.11
C LEU A 87 -0.75 -11.14 8.52
N GLU A 88 -0.11 -11.72 7.54
CA GLU A 88 1.09 -12.54 7.68
C GLU A 88 2.13 -12.11 6.67
N GLY A 89 3.39 -12.33 6.94
CA GLY A 89 4.44 -12.01 5.99
C GLY A 89 5.83 -12.08 6.58
N GLU A 90 6.79 -11.60 5.82
CA GLU A 90 8.20 -11.59 6.18
C GLU A 90 8.95 -10.43 5.52
N ILE A 91 10.00 -9.94 6.16
CA ILE A 91 10.94 -8.97 5.58
C ILE A 91 11.95 -9.77 4.76
N THR A 92 11.77 -9.78 3.44
CA THR A 92 12.54 -10.63 2.52
C THR A 92 13.87 -10.02 2.10
N GLN A 93 13.95 -8.68 2.07
CA GLN A 93 15.12 -7.99 1.58
C GLN A 93 15.42 -6.73 2.40
N TYR A 94 16.70 -6.57 2.72
CA TYR A 94 17.29 -5.34 3.21
C TYR A 94 18.66 -5.21 2.57
N THR A 95 18.81 -4.28 1.63
CA THR A 95 20.00 -4.18 0.80
C THR A 95 20.43 -2.73 0.63
N GLN A 96 21.74 -2.57 0.40
CA GLN A 96 22.40 -1.32 0.11
C GLN A 96 22.94 -1.36 -1.32
N ARG A 97 22.71 -0.31 -2.09
CA ARG A 97 23.27 -0.14 -3.44
C ARG A 97 23.75 1.28 -3.66
N ASN A 98 24.84 1.40 -4.41
CA ASN A 98 25.32 2.71 -4.82
C ASN A 98 24.42 3.24 -5.94
N LYS A 99 23.90 4.45 -5.78
CA LYS A 99 23.28 5.22 -6.85
C LYS A 99 24.35 5.81 -7.73
N SER A 100 24.19 5.74 -9.03
CA SER A 100 25.13 6.31 -10.00
C SER A 100 25.42 7.78 -9.71
N VAL A 101 26.69 8.17 -9.86
CA VAL A 101 27.16 9.55 -9.79
C VAL A 101 26.52 10.34 -10.92
N THR A 102 25.90 11.49 -10.63
CA THR A 102 25.55 12.47 -11.64
C THR A 102 26.83 13.01 -12.30
N SER A 103 26.77 13.33 -13.60
CA SER A 103 27.88 13.79 -14.43
C SER A 103 28.69 14.97 -13.88
N ASP A 104 28.20 15.63 -12.83
CA ASP A 104 28.80 16.82 -12.21
C ASP A 104 29.70 16.49 -11.01
N GLY A 105 29.98 15.20 -10.73
CA GLY A 105 30.89 14.78 -9.65
C GLY A 105 30.41 15.12 -8.24
N ARG A 106 29.18 15.60 -8.08
CA ARG A 106 28.61 15.96 -6.78
C ARG A 106 27.74 14.85 -6.24
N SER A 107 28.16 14.38 -5.07
CA SER A 107 27.39 13.51 -4.16
C SER A 107 27.03 12.14 -4.73
N ALA A 108 27.96 11.19 -4.61
CA ALA A 108 27.61 9.78 -4.66
C ALA A 108 26.58 9.50 -3.55
N GLN A 109 25.42 9.01 -3.92
CA GLN A 109 24.39 8.58 -2.99
C GLN A 109 24.37 7.07 -2.87
N THR A 110 24.14 6.61 -1.68
CA THR A 110 23.84 5.21 -1.40
C THR A 110 22.35 5.08 -1.10
N GLU A 111 21.71 4.06 -1.67
CA GLU A 111 20.31 3.74 -1.46
C GLU A 111 20.18 2.49 -0.60
N LEU A 112 19.37 2.56 0.44
CA LEU A 112 18.85 1.42 1.16
C LEU A 112 17.51 1.02 0.57
N ALA A 113 17.25 -0.28 0.43
CA ALA A 113 15.97 -0.83 0.02
C ALA A 113 15.52 -1.89 1.03
N MET A 114 14.27 -1.82 1.44
CA MET A 114 13.61 -2.79 2.32
C MET A 114 12.37 -3.32 1.62
N THR A 115 12.25 -4.65 1.53
CA THR A 115 11.12 -5.32 0.88
C THR A 115 10.45 -6.27 1.87
N VAL A 116 9.13 -6.23 1.90
CA VAL A 116 8.28 -7.08 2.73
C VAL A 116 7.32 -7.83 1.83
N ASN A 117 7.26 -9.16 1.98
CA ASN A 117 6.22 -9.98 1.38
C ASN A 117 5.06 -10.08 2.37
N VAL A 118 3.85 -9.80 1.90
CA VAL A 118 2.64 -9.72 2.72
C VAL A 118 1.56 -10.61 2.13
N ARG A 119 0.99 -11.46 2.97
CA ARG A 119 -0.24 -12.20 2.69
C ARG A 119 -1.36 -11.66 3.57
N PHE A 120 -2.42 -11.21 2.93
CA PHE A 120 -3.65 -10.76 3.57
C PHE A 120 -4.78 -11.74 3.26
N THR A 121 -5.54 -12.10 4.28
CA THR A 121 -6.71 -12.98 4.14
C THR A 121 -7.90 -12.38 4.88
N ASN A 122 -9.01 -12.20 4.18
CA ASN A 122 -10.30 -11.85 4.75
C ASN A 122 -11.21 -13.08 4.80
N THR A 123 -11.41 -13.64 6.00
CA THR A 123 -12.24 -14.85 6.18
C THR A 123 -13.71 -14.63 5.91
N LYS A 124 -14.17 -13.37 5.78
CA LYS A 124 -15.55 -13.01 5.44
C LYS A 124 -15.74 -12.76 3.95
N ASN A 125 -14.66 -12.41 3.25
CA ASN A 125 -14.69 -12.13 1.81
C ASN A 125 -13.33 -12.47 1.16
N HIS A 126 -13.17 -13.71 0.73
CA HIS A 126 -11.94 -14.19 0.09
C HIS A 126 -11.60 -13.51 -1.25
N ALA A 127 -12.52 -12.72 -1.82
CA ALA A 127 -12.21 -11.92 -3.01
C ALA A 127 -11.24 -10.75 -2.72
N GLU A 128 -11.02 -10.44 -1.46
CA GLU A 128 -10.06 -9.43 -0.99
C GLU A 128 -8.69 -10.01 -0.61
N ASP A 129 -8.54 -11.33 -0.64
CA ASP A 129 -7.28 -11.99 -0.33
C ASP A 129 -6.21 -11.63 -1.36
N PHE A 130 -5.01 -11.37 -0.88
CA PHE A 130 -3.86 -11.14 -1.75
C PHE A 130 -2.54 -11.60 -1.12
N GLU A 131 -1.56 -11.81 -1.99
CA GLU A 131 -0.16 -11.91 -1.62
C GLU A 131 0.63 -10.93 -2.49
N LYS A 132 1.35 -9.99 -1.86
CA LYS A 132 2.03 -8.90 -2.55
C LYS A 132 3.30 -8.49 -1.84
N GLN A 133 4.28 -8.05 -2.62
CA GLN A 133 5.48 -7.41 -2.12
C GLN A 133 5.33 -5.89 -2.08
N PHE A 134 5.80 -5.32 -0.98
CA PHE A 134 5.92 -3.87 -0.79
C PHE A 134 7.39 -3.53 -0.61
N THR A 135 7.82 -2.44 -1.23
CA THR A 135 9.21 -1.98 -1.16
C THR A 135 9.25 -0.51 -0.82
N SER A 136 10.13 -0.14 0.10
CA SER A 136 10.49 1.24 0.38
C SER A 136 11.99 1.42 0.24
N THR A 137 12.40 2.61 -0.20
CA THR A 137 13.80 2.97 -0.38
C THR A 137 14.10 4.31 0.27
N ALA A 138 15.29 4.45 0.81
CA ALA A 138 15.80 5.69 1.35
C ALA A 138 17.24 5.91 0.90
N SER A 139 17.60 7.14 0.56
CA SER A 139 18.96 7.47 0.10
C SER A 139 19.70 8.34 1.11
N TYR A 140 21.00 8.16 1.18
CA TYR A 140 21.87 8.97 2.00
C TYR A 140 23.20 9.25 1.29
N GLU A 141 23.92 10.27 1.72
CA GLU A 141 25.21 10.63 1.16
C GLU A 141 26.26 9.55 1.46
N THR A 142 27.00 9.12 0.44
CA THR A 142 28.05 8.08 0.58
C THR A 142 29.18 8.48 1.55
N THR A 143 29.29 9.77 1.86
CA THR A 143 30.25 10.29 2.85
C THR A 143 29.88 9.93 4.29
N LYS A 144 28.61 9.58 4.55
CA LYS A 144 28.13 9.16 5.86
C LYS A 144 28.26 7.65 6.02
N SER A 145 28.61 7.18 7.21
CA SER A 145 28.58 5.75 7.50
C SER A 145 27.13 5.27 7.63
N LEU A 146 26.86 4.04 7.18
CA LEU A 146 25.52 3.44 7.34
C LEU A 146 25.07 3.46 8.80
N ASN A 147 25.95 3.11 9.73
CA ASN A 147 25.62 3.06 11.16
C ASN A 147 25.12 4.41 11.72
N ALA A 148 25.57 5.52 11.14
CA ALA A 148 25.18 6.86 11.62
C ALA A 148 23.76 7.26 11.17
N VAL A 149 23.24 6.66 10.09
CA VAL A 149 21.96 7.03 9.47
C VAL A 149 20.94 5.89 9.46
N GLN A 150 21.36 4.69 9.80
CA GLN A 150 20.59 3.47 9.64
C GLN A 150 19.26 3.49 10.40
N GLU A 151 19.28 3.92 11.65
CA GLU A 151 18.09 3.96 12.50
C GLU A 151 17.02 4.90 11.93
N GLU A 152 17.43 6.12 11.52
CA GLU A 152 16.54 7.09 10.92
C GLU A 152 15.94 6.57 9.60
N LEU A 153 16.79 6.04 8.72
CA LEU A 153 16.35 5.54 7.41
C LEU A 153 15.45 4.31 7.52
N VAL A 154 15.77 3.37 8.42
CA VAL A 154 14.93 2.19 8.63
C VAL A 154 13.60 2.58 9.27
N THR A 155 13.59 3.56 10.16
CA THR A 155 12.35 4.10 10.74
C THR A 155 11.46 4.72 9.67
N GLN A 156 12.03 5.52 8.78
CA GLN A 156 11.31 6.12 7.64
C GLN A 156 10.76 5.04 6.71
N MET A 157 11.60 4.10 6.26
CA MET A 157 11.18 3.01 5.36
C MET A 157 10.12 2.11 6.00
N THR A 158 10.23 1.85 7.31
CA THR A 158 9.21 1.10 8.06
C THR A 158 7.87 1.82 8.04
N LYS A 159 7.87 3.13 8.29
CA LYS A 159 6.65 3.94 8.22
C LYS A 159 6.01 3.84 6.84
N ASP A 160 6.79 4.05 5.78
CA ASP A 160 6.29 4.00 4.40
C ASP A 160 5.72 2.62 4.04
N LEU A 161 6.39 1.54 4.45
CA LEU A 161 5.92 0.17 4.21
C LEU A 161 4.63 -0.13 4.97
N VAL A 162 4.55 0.26 6.23
CA VAL A 162 3.36 0.07 7.06
C VAL A 162 2.17 0.84 6.49
N ASP A 163 2.37 2.08 6.04
CA ASP A 163 1.34 2.88 5.38
C ASP A 163 0.86 2.23 4.07
N GLN A 164 1.78 1.70 3.25
CA GLN A 164 1.43 0.97 2.02
C GLN A 164 0.62 -0.30 2.33
N ILE A 165 1.02 -1.09 3.32
CA ILE A 165 0.34 -2.32 3.74
C ILE A 165 -1.06 -1.99 4.29
N PHE A 166 -1.15 -1.00 5.16
CA PHE A 166 -2.41 -0.53 5.73
C PHE A 166 -3.39 -0.09 4.64
N ASN A 167 -2.92 0.72 3.69
CA ASN A 167 -3.74 1.18 2.57
C ASN A 167 -4.20 0.04 1.67
N ALA A 168 -3.35 -0.96 1.43
CA ALA A 168 -3.70 -2.11 0.60
C ALA A 168 -4.69 -3.06 1.27
N THR A 169 -4.75 -3.08 2.60
CA THR A 169 -5.58 -4.02 3.36
C THR A 169 -6.93 -3.43 3.79
N VAL A 170 -6.93 -2.28 4.44
CA VAL A 170 -8.13 -1.78 5.15
C VAL A 170 -8.52 -0.35 4.79
N ALA A 171 -7.63 0.41 4.16
CA ALA A 171 -7.88 1.80 3.77
C ALA A 171 -7.98 1.95 2.24
N ASN A 172 -8.37 0.91 1.53
CA ASN A 172 -8.49 0.94 0.08
C ASN A 172 -9.67 1.84 -0.30
N TRP A 173 -9.35 3.10 -0.60
CA TRP A 173 -10.27 4.17 -1.01
C TRP A 173 -10.63 4.07 -2.48
#